data_480f264f692c2c05e1227d632a4aaaed
#
_entry.id   480f264f692c2c05e1227d632a4aaaed
#
_cell.length_a   1.000
_cell.length_b   1.000
_cell.length_c   1.000
_cell.angle_alpha   90.00
_cell.angle_beta   90.00
_cell.angle_gamma   90.00
#
_symmetry.space_group_name_H-M   'P 1'
#
loop_
_entity.id
_entity.type
_entity.pdbx_description
1 polymer ?
#
loop_
_entity_poly.entity_id
_entity_poly.type
_entity_poly.pdbx_seq_one_letter_code
_entity_poly.pdbx_strand_id
1 'polypeptide(L)'
;ILHESDLTPGLANKLCAPFASRICVTFEETLRYMPRRKTRYTGTPIRASLQQGSREKGFALTGLDPAGLPVLLVVGGSQGAGALNDIVLQNLEALCRRYQIVHLYGGEQSGFTPPQHKGYYAMAYAKSEMADLFAMTSVVLSRAGSNSINEFLLLRIPNILVPLPLTVSRGDQILNAKHFKEKGFSYVLPQEELTGKSLLSALDYVSAHRAEYQAAMGGKDAKNGTAEVLREIIAVASH
;
A
#
# COMPACT_ATOMS: atom_id res chain seq x y z
N ILE A 1 8.26 -7.77 23.21
CA ILE A 1 7.90 -8.24 21.85
C ILE A 1 8.36 -7.24 20.81
N LEU A 2 8.84 -7.72 19.65
CA LEU A 2 9.13 -6.93 18.47
C LEU A 2 8.19 -7.30 17.34
N HIS A 3 7.96 -6.37 16.43
CA HIS A 3 7.31 -6.63 15.15
C HIS A 3 8.16 -6.07 14.01
N GLU A 4 8.49 -6.94 13.03
CA GLU A 4 9.18 -6.53 11.81
C GLU A 4 8.18 -6.49 10.66
N SER A 5 8.02 -5.32 10.10
CA SER A 5 7.06 -5.09 9.02
C SER A 5 7.64 -5.30 7.62
N ASP A 6 8.93 -5.05 7.43
CA ASP A 6 9.57 -5.15 6.14
C ASP A 6 10.13 -6.55 5.87
N LEU A 7 10.40 -6.86 4.59
CA LEU A 7 10.94 -8.15 4.16
C LEU A 7 12.31 -8.43 4.80
N THR A 8 13.12 -7.38 4.96
CA THR A 8 14.43 -7.47 5.63
C THR A 8 14.44 -6.63 6.91
N PRO A 9 14.96 -7.21 8.03
CA PRO A 9 14.89 -6.54 9.33
C PRO A 9 15.65 -5.22 9.36
N GLY A 10 14.98 -4.20 9.94
CA GLY A 10 15.60 -2.92 10.25
C GLY A 10 16.68 -3.04 11.33
N LEU A 11 17.58 -2.04 11.38
CA LEU A 11 18.69 -2.03 12.35
C LEU A 11 18.19 -2.10 13.80
N ALA A 12 17.15 -1.34 14.13
CA ALA A 12 16.56 -1.34 15.47
C ALA A 12 16.10 -2.73 15.89
N ASN A 13 15.34 -3.44 15.01
CA ASN A 13 14.88 -4.78 15.28
C ASN A 13 16.04 -5.79 15.38
N LYS A 14 17.10 -5.64 14.57
CA LYS A 14 18.31 -6.48 14.69
C LYS A 14 19.00 -6.30 16.04
N LEU A 15 19.17 -5.07 16.50
CA LEU A 15 19.82 -4.77 17.78
C LEU A 15 18.97 -5.22 18.98
N CYS A 16 17.64 -5.11 18.89
CA CYS A 16 16.74 -5.50 19.97
C CYS A 16 16.39 -7.00 19.96
N ALA A 17 16.63 -7.72 18.86
CA ALA A 17 16.28 -9.14 18.74
C ALA A 17 16.87 -10.05 19.84
N PRO A 18 18.14 -9.89 20.30
CA PRO A 18 18.67 -10.70 21.40
C PRO A 18 17.85 -10.59 22.69
N PHE A 19 17.31 -9.42 22.99
CA PHE A 19 16.60 -9.08 24.22
C PHE A 19 15.08 -9.33 24.14
N ALA A 20 14.55 -9.58 22.95
CA ALA A 20 13.11 -9.81 22.76
C ALA A 20 12.71 -11.20 23.23
N SER A 21 11.60 -11.30 23.94
CA SER A 21 10.96 -12.58 24.29
C SER A 21 10.30 -13.21 23.07
N ARG A 22 9.74 -12.40 22.19
CA ARG A 22 9.05 -12.83 20.96
C ARG A 22 9.28 -11.82 19.83
N ILE A 23 9.36 -12.31 18.60
CA ILE A 23 9.50 -11.49 17.39
C ILE A 23 8.41 -11.93 16.41
N CYS A 24 7.54 -11.01 16.03
CA CYS A 24 6.53 -11.20 15.00
C CYS A 24 7.05 -10.65 13.68
N VAL A 25 6.82 -11.33 12.57
CA VAL A 25 7.24 -10.88 11.25
C VAL A 25 6.08 -10.89 10.26
N THR A 26 6.07 -9.90 9.38
CA THR A 26 5.05 -9.74 8.35
C THR A 26 5.22 -10.74 7.21
N PHE A 27 6.46 -11.01 6.79
CA PHE A 27 6.77 -11.92 5.68
C PHE A 27 7.36 -13.22 6.20
N GLU A 28 6.96 -14.35 5.61
CA GLU A 28 7.50 -15.67 5.95
C GLU A 28 9.01 -15.72 5.69
N GLU A 29 9.46 -15.08 4.62
CA GLU A 29 10.87 -15.00 4.22
C GLU A 29 11.76 -14.28 5.25
N THR A 30 11.16 -13.42 6.09
CA THR A 30 11.90 -12.70 7.15
C THR A 30 12.38 -13.66 8.27
N LEU A 31 11.76 -14.84 8.41
CA LEU A 31 12.16 -15.86 9.39
C LEU A 31 13.64 -16.26 9.27
N ARG A 32 14.21 -16.22 8.05
CA ARG A 32 15.62 -16.58 7.82
C ARG A 32 16.63 -15.59 8.39
N TYR A 33 16.19 -14.35 8.65
CA TYR A 33 17.05 -13.27 9.15
C TYR A 33 16.97 -13.07 10.67
N MET A 34 16.09 -13.81 11.35
CA MET A 34 15.78 -13.62 12.77
C MET A 34 15.98 -14.91 13.58
N PRO A 35 16.20 -14.83 14.91
CA PRO A 35 16.36 -16.01 15.77
C PRO A 35 15.15 -16.93 15.74
N ARG A 36 15.25 -18.11 15.12
CA ARG A 36 14.13 -19.03 14.85
C ARG A 36 13.29 -19.38 16.06
N ARG A 37 13.91 -19.59 17.25
CA ARG A 37 13.20 -20.06 18.45
C ARG A 37 12.13 -19.08 18.93
N LYS A 38 12.34 -17.77 18.74
CA LYS A 38 11.45 -16.70 19.22
C LYS A 38 10.76 -15.91 18.13
N THR A 39 10.95 -16.27 16.86
CA THR A 39 10.32 -15.59 15.72
C THR A 39 9.10 -16.35 15.22
N ARG A 40 8.03 -15.64 14.94
CA ARG A 40 6.74 -16.17 14.42
C ARG A 40 6.31 -15.37 13.19
N TYR A 41 5.90 -16.07 12.16
CA TYR A 41 5.22 -15.46 11.01
C TYR A 41 3.76 -15.19 11.40
N THR A 42 3.44 -13.92 11.59
CA THR A 42 2.10 -13.47 12.01
C THR A 42 1.34 -12.78 10.89
N GLY A 43 2.04 -12.26 9.89
CA GLY A 43 1.48 -11.29 8.95
C GLY A 43 1.40 -9.89 9.55
N THR A 44 0.87 -8.94 8.78
CA THR A 44 0.70 -7.55 9.18
C THR A 44 -0.59 -7.38 10.00
N PRO A 45 -0.56 -6.73 11.17
CA PRO A 45 -1.78 -6.27 11.84
C PRO A 45 -2.48 -5.22 11.00
N ILE A 46 -3.68 -5.52 10.52
CA ILE A 46 -4.49 -4.63 9.69
C ILE A 46 -5.80 -4.33 10.42
N ARG A 47 -6.21 -3.06 10.43
CA ARG A 47 -7.47 -2.65 11.06
C ARG A 47 -8.66 -3.35 10.40
N ALA A 48 -9.47 -4.03 11.20
CA ALA A 48 -10.65 -4.76 10.70
C ALA A 48 -11.64 -3.84 9.95
N SER A 49 -11.71 -2.55 10.35
CA SER A 49 -12.56 -1.55 9.71
C SER A 49 -12.25 -1.34 8.22
N LEU A 50 -11.02 -1.62 7.76
CA LEU A 50 -10.67 -1.47 6.33
C LEU A 50 -11.45 -2.42 5.42
N GLN A 51 -11.92 -3.56 5.93
CA GLN A 51 -12.74 -4.52 5.19
C GLN A 51 -14.26 -4.20 5.22
N GLN A 52 -14.64 -3.14 5.95
CA GLN A 52 -16.03 -2.75 6.16
C GLN A 52 -16.40 -1.44 5.42
N GLY A 53 -15.57 -1.04 4.47
CA GLY A 53 -15.81 0.17 3.68
C GLY A 53 -17.04 0.06 2.77
N SER A 54 -17.70 1.19 2.56
CA SER A 54 -18.84 1.31 1.63
C SER A 54 -18.44 2.13 0.41
N ARG A 55 -18.65 1.52 -0.77
CA ARG A 55 -18.45 2.19 -2.06
C ARG A 55 -19.32 3.46 -2.18
N GLU A 56 -20.55 3.39 -1.73
CA GLU A 56 -21.52 4.50 -1.77
C GLU A 56 -21.04 5.67 -0.91
N LYS A 57 -20.53 5.40 0.29
CA LYS A 57 -19.97 6.44 1.18
C LYS A 57 -18.72 7.07 0.56
N GLY A 58 -17.86 6.28 -0.08
CA GLY A 58 -16.69 6.80 -0.79
C GLY A 58 -17.07 7.77 -1.91
N PHE A 59 -18.06 7.44 -2.72
CA PHE A 59 -18.57 8.34 -3.75
C PHE A 59 -19.27 9.58 -3.16
N ALA A 60 -20.05 9.42 -2.10
CA ALA A 60 -20.67 10.55 -1.42
C ALA A 60 -19.65 11.53 -0.82
N LEU A 61 -18.54 11.00 -0.27
CA LEU A 61 -17.45 11.82 0.27
C LEU A 61 -16.75 12.62 -0.83
N THR A 62 -16.46 11.97 -1.97
CA THR A 62 -15.61 12.55 -3.01
C THR A 62 -16.39 13.38 -4.04
N GLY A 63 -17.70 13.19 -4.13
CA GLY A 63 -18.53 13.79 -5.19
C GLY A 63 -18.24 13.24 -6.60
N LEU A 64 -17.50 12.12 -6.72
CA LEU A 64 -17.24 11.44 -7.97
C LEU A 64 -18.48 10.65 -8.42
N ASP A 65 -18.56 10.32 -9.71
CA ASP A 65 -19.72 9.65 -10.30
C ASP A 65 -19.64 8.11 -10.11
N PRO A 66 -20.58 7.49 -9.37
CA PRO A 66 -20.61 6.03 -9.19
C PRO A 66 -20.76 5.23 -10.49
N ALA A 67 -21.38 5.82 -11.52
CA ALA A 67 -21.57 5.23 -12.86
C ALA A 67 -20.49 5.65 -13.87
N GLY A 68 -19.53 6.49 -13.42
CA GLY A 68 -18.48 7.04 -14.27
C GLY A 68 -17.32 6.09 -14.52
N LEU A 69 -16.18 6.68 -14.88
CA LEU A 69 -14.92 5.96 -15.12
C LEU A 69 -14.43 5.22 -13.85
N PRO A 70 -13.58 4.18 -14.01
CA PRO A 70 -12.97 3.50 -12.87
C PRO A 70 -12.16 4.47 -11.99
N VAL A 71 -12.04 4.15 -10.70
CA VAL A 71 -11.36 5.02 -9.74
C VAL A 71 -9.90 4.62 -9.58
N LEU A 72 -8.99 5.57 -9.83
CA LEU A 72 -7.58 5.50 -9.47
C LEU A 72 -7.37 6.18 -8.11
N LEU A 73 -6.93 5.43 -7.12
CA LEU A 73 -6.49 5.97 -5.83
C LEU A 73 -4.98 6.17 -5.84
N VAL A 74 -4.52 7.39 -5.57
CA VAL A 74 -3.10 7.72 -5.44
C VAL A 74 -2.77 7.94 -3.96
N VAL A 75 -1.78 7.19 -3.44
CA VAL A 75 -1.38 7.23 -2.03
C VAL A 75 0.13 7.35 -1.90
N GLY A 76 0.62 8.48 -1.45
CA GLY A 76 2.06 8.73 -1.26
C GLY A 76 2.63 8.28 0.09
N GLY A 77 1.78 7.87 1.03
CA GLY A 77 2.13 7.63 2.44
C GLY A 77 1.96 8.89 3.30
N SER A 78 2.21 8.78 4.62
CA SER A 78 1.90 9.83 5.61
C SER A 78 2.66 11.14 5.41
N GLN A 79 3.82 11.10 4.76
CA GLN A 79 4.63 12.28 4.45
C GLN A 79 4.44 12.77 3.01
N GLY A 80 3.50 12.16 2.26
CA GLY A 80 3.32 12.38 0.83
C GLY A 80 4.43 11.75 0.00
N ALA A 81 4.32 11.88 -1.30
CA ALA A 81 5.35 11.44 -2.23
C ALA A 81 5.45 12.45 -3.39
N GLY A 82 6.31 13.44 -3.26
CA GLY A 82 6.45 14.52 -4.25
C GLY A 82 6.47 14.00 -5.70
N ALA A 83 7.29 12.99 -5.99
CA ALA A 83 7.36 12.42 -7.33
C ALA A 83 6.02 11.82 -7.82
N LEU A 84 5.20 11.23 -6.92
CA LEU A 84 3.87 10.74 -7.28
C LEU A 84 2.89 11.91 -7.48
N ASN A 85 2.95 12.91 -6.61
CA ASN A 85 2.12 14.10 -6.73
C ASN A 85 2.41 14.82 -8.08
N ASP A 86 3.69 15.02 -8.38
CA ASP A 86 4.14 15.73 -9.59
C ASP A 86 3.71 14.98 -10.86
N ILE A 87 3.92 13.66 -10.93
CA ILE A 87 3.57 12.90 -12.14
C ILE A 87 2.06 12.86 -12.36
N VAL A 88 1.26 12.80 -11.30
CA VAL A 88 -0.21 12.85 -11.39
C VAL A 88 -0.67 14.20 -11.92
N LEU A 89 -0.13 15.31 -11.38
CA LEU A 89 -0.48 16.66 -11.85
C LEU A 89 -0.07 16.92 -13.28
N GLN A 90 1.16 16.56 -13.65
CA GLN A 90 1.67 16.74 -15.02
C GLN A 90 0.86 15.97 -16.06
N ASN A 91 0.15 14.91 -15.65
CA ASN A 91 -0.63 14.05 -16.55
C ASN A 91 -2.12 14.04 -16.22
N LEU A 92 -2.61 15.01 -15.45
CA LEU A 92 -3.96 15.02 -14.89
C LEU A 92 -5.05 14.87 -15.98
N GLU A 93 -4.96 15.67 -17.05
CA GLU A 93 -5.88 15.61 -18.19
C GLU A 93 -5.94 14.21 -18.83
N ALA A 94 -4.77 13.59 -19.07
CA ALA A 94 -4.68 12.29 -19.69
C ALA A 94 -5.24 11.18 -18.76
N LEU A 95 -4.99 11.31 -17.45
CA LEU A 95 -5.50 10.39 -16.45
C LEU A 95 -7.02 10.54 -16.28
N CYS A 96 -7.55 11.76 -16.22
CA CYS A 96 -8.98 12.02 -16.06
C CYS A 96 -9.84 11.62 -17.27
N ARG A 97 -9.21 11.40 -18.44
CA ARG A 97 -9.92 10.78 -19.60
C ARG A 97 -10.17 9.28 -19.42
N ARG A 98 -9.51 8.62 -18.49
CA ARG A 98 -9.54 7.16 -18.28
C ARG A 98 -10.01 6.74 -16.90
N TYR A 99 -9.80 7.62 -15.90
CA TYR A 99 -10.10 7.38 -14.49
C TYR A 99 -10.74 8.58 -13.84
N GLN A 100 -11.51 8.34 -12.81
CA GLN A 100 -11.75 9.30 -11.77
C GLN A 100 -10.62 9.15 -10.73
N ILE A 101 -10.09 10.24 -10.21
CA ILE A 101 -8.90 10.20 -9.37
C ILE A 101 -9.23 10.62 -7.96
N VAL A 102 -8.86 9.79 -6.97
CA VAL A 102 -8.77 10.15 -5.57
C VAL A 102 -7.30 10.27 -5.21
N HIS A 103 -6.86 11.46 -4.80
CA HIS A 103 -5.45 11.75 -4.55
C HIS A 103 -5.19 12.09 -3.09
N LEU A 104 -4.54 11.20 -2.34
CA LEU A 104 -4.06 11.44 -0.99
C LEU A 104 -2.63 11.96 -1.07
N TYR A 105 -2.48 13.29 -1.07
CA TYR A 105 -1.23 13.95 -1.42
C TYR A 105 -0.25 14.14 -0.25
N GLY A 106 -0.66 13.83 0.99
CA GLY A 106 0.16 14.01 2.19
C GLY A 106 -0.08 15.37 2.86
N GLY A 107 0.64 15.63 3.96
CA GLY A 107 0.39 16.79 4.81
C GLY A 107 0.77 18.15 4.19
N GLU A 108 0.45 19.21 4.93
CA GLU A 108 0.69 20.62 4.58
C GLU A 108 2.15 20.94 4.24
N GLN A 109 3.10 20.16 4.78
CA GLN A 109 4.53 20.31 4.49
C GLN A 109 4.91 19.91 3.05
N SER A 110 3.99 19.33 2.28
CA SER A 110 4.25 18.94 0.89
C SER A 110 4.30 20.15 -0.06
N GLY A 111 3.80 21.33 0.32
CA GLY A 111 3.61 22.48 -0.55
C GLY A 111 2.62 22.22 -1.69
N PHE A 112 1.87 21.13 -1.63
CA PHE A 112 0.97 20.69 -2.68
C PHE A 112 -0.35 21.45 -2.63
N THR A 113 -0.72 22.07 -3.75
CA THR A 113 -2.03 22.72 -3.93
C THR A 113 -2.81 21.95 -5.00
N PRO A 114 -3.90 21.25 -4.60
CA PRO A 114 -4.68 20.48 -5.56
C PRO A 114 -5.42 21.42 -6.54
N PRO A 115 -5.36 21.14 -7.85
CA PRO A 115 -6.13 21.89 -8.84
C PRO A 115 -7.61 21.52 -8.77
N GLN A 116 -8.48 22.44 -9.22
CA GLN A 116 -9.88 22.14 -9.49
C GLN A 116 -10.00 21.45 -10.85
N HIS A 117 -10.45 20.20 -10.88
CA HIS A 117 -10.64 19.46 -12.12
C HIS A 117 -11.81 18.47 -12.01
N LYS A 118 -12.64 18.37 -13.05
CA LYS A 118 -13.74 17.38 -13.08
C LYS A 118 -13.18 15.95 -13.05
N GLY A 119 -13.68 15.12 -12.14
CA GLY A 119 -13.21 13.74 -11.99
C GLY A 119 -11.95 13.62 -11.14
N TYR A 120 -11.52 14.69 -10.45
CA TYR A 120 -10.39 14.69 -9.55
C TYR A 120 -10.82 15.18 -8.17
N TYR A 121 -10.58 14.37 -7.16
CA TYR A 121 -10.75 14.70 -5.75
C TYR A 121 -9.42 14.53 -5.03
N ALA A 122 -9.05 15.50 -4.22
CA ALA A 122 -7.80 15.47 -3.47
C ALA A 122 -8.02 15.81 -1.99
N MET A 123 -7.31 15.11 -1.12
CA MET A 123 -7.24 15.41 0.31
C MET A 123 -5.86 15.09 0.86
N ALA A 124 -5.47 15.76 1.94
CA ALA A 124 -4.15 15.54 2.53
C ALA A 124 -4.01 14.10 3.09
N TYR A 125 -4.96 13.69 3.91
CA TYR A 125 -4.98 12.37 4.55
C TYR A 125 -6.41 11.83 4.62
N ALA A 126 -6.53 10.51 4.57
CA ALA A 126 -7.73 9.78 4.96
C ALA A 126 -7.44 8.98 6.24
N LYS A 127 -8.37 8.99 7.19
CA LYS A 127 -8.32 8.22 8.45
C LYS A 127 -9.43 7.17 8.48
N SER A 128 -10.60 7.54 9.00
CA SER A 128 -11.81 6.73 9.00
C SER A 128 -12.35 6.49 7.60
N GLU A 129 -12.16 7.46 6.70
CA GLU A 129 -12.62 7.44 5.31
C GLU A 129 -11.87 6.44 4.44
N MET A 130 -10.66 6.01 4.85
CA MET A 130 -9.81 5.13 4.04
C MET A 130 -10.51 3.83 3.61
N ALA A 131 -11.33 3.26 4.48
CA ALA A 131 -12.09 2.05 4.17
C ALA A 131 -13.05 2.27 2.99
N ASP A 132 -13.78 3.39 3.00
CA ASP A 132 -14.75 3.74 1.97
C ASP A 132 -14.04 4.10 0.66
N LEU A 133 -12.90 4.79 0.73
CA LEU A 133 -12.06 5.06 -0.43
C LEU A 133 -11.51 3.78 -1.06
N PHE A 134 -11.04 2.82 -0.26
CA PHE A 134 -10.63 1.51 -0.79
C PHE A 134 -11.78 0.76 -1.45
N ALA A 135 -12.98 0.79 -0.86
CA ALA A 135 -14.16 0.10 -1.39
C ALA A 135 -14.60 0.62 -2.77
N MET A 136 -14.33 1.90 -3.09
CA MET A 136 -14.64 2.46 -4.41
C MET A 136 -13.49 2.34 -5.42
N THR A 137 -12.28 1.96 -4.97
CA THR A 137 -11.07 1.96 -5.78
C THR A 137 -11.02 0.81 -6.79
N SER A 138 -10.61 1.12 -8.02
CA SER A 138 -10.38 0.13 -9.06
C SER A 138 -8.90 -0.26 -9.17
N VAL A 139 -7.99 0.68 -9.00
CA VAL A 139 -6.54 0.49 -9.02
C VAL A 139 -5.87 1.50 -8.09
N VAL A 140 -4.76 1.11 -7.47
CA VAL A 140 -3.96 1.99 -6.61
C VAL A 140 -2.62 2.31 -7.27
N LEU A 141 -2.19 3.57 -7.21
CA LEU A 141 -0.81 4.00 -7.43
C LEU A 141 -0.21 4.38 -6.08
N SER A 142 0.84 3.70 -5.64
CA SER A 142 1.39 3.91 -4.29
C SER A 142 2.89 3.70 -4.20
N ARG A 143 3.45 4.16 -3.07
CA ARG A 143 4.74 3.67 -2.58
C ARG A 143 4.63 2.23 -2.10
N ALA A 144 5.78 1.54 -1.94
CA ALA A 144 5.84 0.14 -1.51
C ALA A 144 6.13 -0.02 0.00
N GLY A 145 5.52 0.82 0.83
CA GLY A 145 5.58 0.66 2.29
C GLY A 145 4.82 -0.60 2.73
N SER A 146 5.43 -1.38 3.62
CA SER A 146 4.93 -2.70 3.99
C SER A 146 3.46 -2.72 4.44
N ASN A 147 3.04 -1.76 5.27
CA ASN A 147 1.66 -1.72 5.73
C ASN A 147 0.68 -1.55 4.57
N SER A 148 0.93 -0.56 3.70
CA SER A 148 0.04 -0.26 2.57
C SER A 148 -0.08 -1.43 1.59
N ILE A 149 1.04 -2.05 1.21
CA ILE A 149 1.00 -3.17 0.25
C ILE A 149 0.27 -4.38 0.81
N ASN A 150 0.36 -4.64 2.13
CA ASN A 150 -0.40 -5.71 2.79
C ASN A 150 -1.90 -5.36 2.93
N GLU A 151 -2.25 -4.08 3.08
CA GLU A 151 -3.64 -3.62 3.00
C GLU A 151 -4.22 -3.88 1.60
N PHE A 152 -3.48 -3.55 0.53
CA PHE A 152 -3.91 -3.83 -0.86
C PHE A 152 -4.05 -5.33 -1.11
N LEU A 153 -3.11 -6.15 -0.61
CA LEU A 153 -3.15 -7.60 -0.69
C LEU A 153 -4.42 -8.16 -0.03
N LEU A 154 -4.69 -7.76 1.22
CA LEU A 154 -5.87 -8.21 1.98
C LEU A 154 -7.19 -7.82 1.29
N LEU A 155 -7.24 -6.63 0.72
CA LEU A 155 -8.42 -6.09 0.03
C LEU A 155 -8.49 -6.50 -1.44
N ARG A 156 -7.48 -7.19 -1.96
CA ARG A 156 -7.34 -7.63 -3.36
C ARG A 156 -7.49 -6.48 -4.35
N ILE A 157 -6.88 -5.34 -4.04
CA ILE A 157 -6.93 -4.16 -4.90
C ILE A 157 -5.71 -4.17 -5.82
N PRO A 158 -5.89 -4.29 -7.16
CA PRO A 158 -4.81 -4.19 -8.13
C PRO A 158 -4.03 -2.89 -7.92
N ASN A 159 -2.70 -2.97 -7.99
CA ASN A 159 -1.89 -1.83 -7.63
C ASN A 159 -0.59 -1.72 -8.44
N ILE A 160 -0.13 -0.48 -8.59
CA ILE A 160 1.15 -0.10 -9.16
C ILE A 160 2.01 0.45 -8.03
N LEU A 161 3.13 -0.21 -7.77
CA LEU A 161 4.06 0.20 -6.73
C LEU A 161 5.23 0.97 -7.34
N VAL A 162 5.47 2.18 -6.82
CA VAL A 162 6.63 3.00 -7.13
C VAL A 162 7.49 3.08 -5.86
N PRO A 163 8.44 2.16 -5.67
CA PRO A 163 9.25 2.13 -4.45
C PRO A 163 10.15 3.36 -4.36
N LEU A 164 10.49 3.77 -3.13
CA LEU A 164 11.49 4.80 -2.90
C LEU A 164 12.85 4.34 -3.41
N PRO A 165 13.59 5.19 -4.16
CA PRO A 165 14.90 4.85 -4.68
C PRO A 165 15.96 4.78 -3.56
N LEU A 166 17.09 4.13 -3.83
CA LEU A 166 18.20 3.98 -2.88
C LEU A 166 18.82 5.33 -2.47
N THR A 167 18.64 6.36 -3.25
CA THR A 167 19.14 7.71 -2.95
C THR A 167 18.48 8.35 -1.72
N VAL A 168 17.27 7.90 -1.37
CA VAL A 168 16.48 8.46 -0.25
C VAL A 168 15.96 7.40 0.73
N SER A 169 16.31 6.12 0.52
CA SER A 169 15.85 5.01 1.38
C SER A 169 16.91 3.92 1.52
N ARG A 170 16.73 3.02 2.49
CA ARG A 170 17.57 1.83 2.67
C ARG A 170 17.31 0.72 1.64
N GLY A 171 16.33 0.90 0.76
CA GLY A 171 15.92 -0.10 -0.22
C GLY A 171 14.87 -1.09 0.28
N ASP A 172 14.33 -0.95 1.47
CA ASP A 172 13.28 -1.82 2.00
C ASP A 172 12.07 -1.86 1.07
N GLN A 173 11.63 -0.68 0.56
CA GLN A 173 10.52 -0.62 -0.37
C GLN A 173 10.81 -1.31 -1.71
N ILE A 174 12.05 -1.26 -2.18
CA ILE A 174 12.47 -1.96 -3.40
C ILE A 174 12.35 -3.49 -3.20
N LEU A 175 12.81 -4.00 -2.05
CA LEU A 175 12.71 -5.41 -1.71
C LEU A 175 11.26 -5.87 -1.52
N ASN A 176 10.45 -5.08 -0.83
CA ASN A 176 9.02 -5.33 -0.65
C ASN A 176 8.30 -5.37 -2.02
N ALA A 177 8.54 -4.37 -2.88
CA ALA A 177 7.95 -4.31 -4.22
C ALA A 177 8.37 -5.49 -5.09
N LYS A 178 9.66 -5.84 -5.09
CA LYS A 178 10.18 -7.00 -5.82
C LYS A 178 9.47 -8.28 -5.39
N HIS A 179 9.34 -8.52 -4.09
CA HIS A 179 8.64 -9.68 -3.55
C HIS A 179 7.17 -9.74 -4.02
N PHE A 180 6.46 -8.61 -3.97
CA PHE A 180 5.07 -8.52 -4.44
C PHE A 180 4.94 -8.74 -5.96
N LYS A 181 5.90 -8.26 -6.75
CA LYS A 181 5.97 -8.52 -8.20
C LYS A 181 6.17 -10.01 -8.49
N GLU A 182 7.12 -10.66 -7.80
CA GLU A 182 7.42 -12.09 -7.97
C GLU A 182 6.22 -13.00 -7.61
N LYS A 183 5.39 -12.56 -6.65
CA LYS A 183 4.14 -13.24 -6.26
C LYS A 183 2.95 -12.92 -7.19
N GLY A 184 3.11 -12.01 -8.13
CA GLY A 184 2.01 -11.56 -9.01
C GLY A 184 0.97 -10.67 -8.31
N PHE A 185 1.31 -10.06 -7.18
CA PHE A 185 0.38 -9.21 -6.41
C PHE A 185 0.36 -7.76 -6.89
N SER A 186 1.44 -7.30 -7.52
CA SER A 186 1.62 -5.90 -7.89
C SER A 186 2.37 -5.72 -9.20
N TYR A 187 2.02 -4.67 -9.94
CA TYR A 187 2.90 -4.12 -10.96
C TYR A 187 3.93 -3.21 -10.28
N VAL A 188 5.21 -3.28 -10.68
CA VAL A 188 6.27 -2.45 -10.11
C VAL A 188 6.86 -1.57 -11.19
N LEU A 189 6.82 -0.27 -10.95
CA LEU A 189 7.39 0.77 -11.80
C LEU A 189 8.47 1.51 -11.00
N PRO A 190 9.77 1.31 -11.28
CA PRO A 190 10.84 2.05 -10.61
C PRO A 190 10.67 3.57 -10.77
N GLN A 191 11.04 4.35 -9.74
CA GLN A 191 10.86 5.81 -9.81
C GLN A 191 11.65 6.45 -10.93
N GLU A 192 12.80 5.89 -11.27
CA GLU A 192 13.68 6.34 -12.35
C GLU A 192 13.03 6.17 -13.75
N GLU A 193 12.09 5.24 -13.85
CA GLU A 193 11.32 4.94 -15.06
C GLU A 193 9.96 5.65 -15.08
N LEU A 194 9.60 6.37 -14.00
CA LEU A 194 8.29 7.00 -13.85
C LEU A 194 8.14 8.22 -14.74
N THR A 195 7.43 8.05 -15.82
CA THR A 195 7.02 9.10 -16.78
C THR A 195 5.52 9.03 -17.02
N GLY A 196 4.92 10.05 -17.61
CA GLY A 196 3.50 10.01 -17.98
C GLY A 196 3.16 8.83 -18.89
N LYS A 197 4.04 8.52 -19.85
CA LYS A 197 3.87 7.38 -20.77
C LYS A 197 3.94 6.04 -20.04
N SER A 198 4.95 5.82 -19.20
CA SER A 198 5.11 4.57 -18.47
C SER A 198 3.99 4.35 -17.44
N LEU A 199 3.54 5.42 -16.77
CA LEU A 199 2.40 5.38 -15.86
C LEU A 199 1.11 4.96 -16.57
N LEU A 200 0.78 5.61 -17.71
CA LEU A 200 -0.41 5.26 -18.50
C LEU A 200 -0.34 3.82 -19.01
N SER A 201 0.82 3.37 -19.49
CA SER A 201 1.02 1.98 -19.93
C SER A 201 0.86 0.98 -18.78
N ALA A 202 1.38 1.31 -17.58
CA ALA A 202 1.22 0.46 -16.39
C ALA A 202 -0.24 0.36 -15.95
N LEU A 203 -0.99 1.48 -16.00
CA LEU A 203 -2.41 1.52 -15.70
C LEU A 203 -3.23 0.68 -16.69
N ASP A 204 -2.94 0.79 -17.99
CA ASP A 204 -3.58 -0.03 -19.03
C ASP A 204 -3.30 -1.52 -18.80
N TYR A 205 -2.06 -1.88 -18.51
CA TYR A 205 -1.66 -3.26 -18.24
C TYR A 205 -2.37 -3.82 -17.00
N VAL A 206 -2.34 -3.13 -15.87
CA VAL A 206 -2.97 -3.58 -14.62
C VAL A 206 -4.50 -3.70 -14.78
N SER A 207 -5.12 -2.79 -15.54
CA SER A 207 -6.56 -2.85 -15.82
C SER A 207 -6.93 -4.04 -16.68
N ALA A 208 -6.15 -4.35 -17.72
CA ALA A 208 -6.36 -5.51 -18.59
C ALA A 208 -6.17 -6.85 -17.85
N HIS A 209 -5.24 -6.90 -16.87
CA HIS A 209 -4.91 -8.11 -16.09
C HIS A 209 -5.52 -8.10 -14.67
N ARG A 210 -6.55 -7.28 -14.46
CA ARG A 210 -7.17 -7.10 -13.13
C ARG A 210 -7.55 -8.42 -12.46
N ALA A 211 -8.19 -9.32 -13.19
CA ALA A 211 -8.64 -10.60 -12.66
C ALA A 211 -7.48 -11.49 -12.22
N GLU A 212 -6.36 -11.46 -12.94
CA GLU A 212 -5.15 -12.21 -12.60
C GLU A 212 -4.53 -11.72 -11.31
N TYR A 213 -4.38 -10.38 -11.14
CA TYR A 213 -3.93 -9.79 -9.89
C TYR A 213 -4.83 -10.15 -8.71
N GLN A 214 -6.15 -10.05 -8.88
CA GLN A 214 -7.12 -10.38 -7.83
C GLN A 214 -7.09 -11.87 -7.47
N ALA A 215 -6.91 -12.76 -8.44
CA ALA A 215 -6.76 -14.19 -8.21
C ALA A 215 -5.47 -14.51 -7.45
N ALA A 216 -4.35 -13.94 -7.86
CA ALA A 216 -3.06 -14.10 -7.17
C ALA A 216 -3.14 -13.64 -5.71
N MET A 217 -3.75 -12.47 -5.45
CA MET A 217 -3.96 -11.94 -4.10
C MET A 217 -4.98 -12.73 -3.26
N GLY A 218 -5.74 -13.65 -3.86
CA GLY A 218 -6.71 -14.50 -3.16
C GLY A 218 -6.11 -15.64 -2.34
N GLY A 219 -4.80 -15.82 -2.36
CA GLY A 219 -4.10 -16.93 -1.72
C GLY A 219 -3.89 -16.77 -0.20
N LYS A 220 -3.14 -17.71 0.37
CA LYS A 220 -2.83 -17.78 1.81
C LYS A 220 -2.05 -16.59 2.37
N ASP A 221 -1.39 -15.82 1.50
CA ASP A 221 -0.58 -14.67 1.90
C ASP A 221 -1.46 -13.45 2.26
N ALA A 222 -2.72 -13.40 1.79
CA ALA A 222 -3.71 -12.38 2.15
C ALA A 222 -4.27 -12.60 3.55
N LYS A 223 -3.50 -12.23 4.57
CA LYS A 223 -3.79 -12.55 5.97
C LYS A 223 -3.74 -11.28 6.83
N ASN A 224 -4.78 -11.09 7.65
CA ASN A 224 -4.75 -10.10 8.72
C ASN A 224 -4.06 -10.67 9.96
N GLY A 225 -2.89 -10.16 10.29
CA GLY A 225 -2.05 -10.64 11.39
C GLY A 225 -2.49 -10.20 12.79
N THR A 226 -3.54 -9.39 12.93
CA THR A 226 -3.93 -8.79 14.22
C THR A 226 -4.17 -9.85 15.30
N ALA A 227 -4.94 -10.90 15.00
CA ALA A 227 -5.24 -11.96 15.97
C ALA A 227 -3.99 -12.75 16.38
N GLU A 228 -3.09 -13.03 15.42
CA GLU A 228 -1.84 -13.75 15.68
C GLU A 228 -0.89 -12.92 16.56
N VAL A 229 -0.71 -11.63 16.25
CA VAL A 229 0.11 -10.73 17.06
C VAL A 229 -0.43 -10.58 18.48
N LEU A 230 -1.75 -10.42 18.63
CA LEU A 230 -2.39 -10.37 19.96
C LEU A 230 -2.17 -11.66 20.75
N ARG A 231 -2.28 -12.83 20.12
CA ARG A 231 -2.01 -14.12 20.75
C ARG A 231 -0.57 -14.20 21.27
N GLU A 232 0.42 -13.76 20.49
CA GLU A 232 1.82 -13.73 20.91
C GLU A 232 2.06 -12.72 22.05
N ILE A 233 1.36 -11.57 22.07
CA ILE A 233 1.42 -10.59 23.16
C ILE A 233 0.89 -11.20 24.46
N ILE A 234 -0.30 -11.83 24.42
CA ILE A 234 -0.91 -12.45 25.58
C ILE A 234 -0.03 -13.58 26.12
N ALA A 235 0.51 -14.43 25.24
CA ALA A 235 1.39 -15.54 25.64
C ALA A 235 2.65 -15.05 26.37
N VAL A 236 3.20 -13.89 26.03
CA VAL A 236 4.38 -13.31 26.71
C VAL A 236 4.00 -12.59 28.00
N ALA A 237 2.82 -11.95 28.05
CA ALA A 237 2.35 -11.22 29.23
C ALA A 237 1.88 -12.15 30.38
N SER A 238 1.58 -13.42 30.05
CA SER A 238 1.12 -14.42 31.03
C SER A 238 2.28 -15.19 31.70
N HIS A 239 3.52 -14.82 31.41
CA HIS A 239 4.75 -15.37 32.01
C HIS A 239 5.58 -14.26 32.67
#